data_7e4459c2ebca521654cda8900cbfcafa
#
_entry.id   7e4459c2ebca521654cda8900cbfcafa
#
_cell.length_a   1.000
_cell.length_b   1.000
_cell.length_c   1.000
_cell.angle_alpha   90.00
_cell.angle_beta   90.00
_cell.angle_gamma   90.00
#
_symmetry.space_group_name_H-M   'P 1'
#
loop_
_entity.id
_entity.type
_entity.pdbx_description
1 polymer ?
#
loop_
_entity_poly.entity_id
_entity_poly.type
_entity_poly.pdbx_seq_one_letter_code
_entity_poly.pdbx_strand_id
1 'polypeptide(L)'
;IDMEYASAAKAGIDVRFEAKATRLLTDDRGRVTGLLVRTPEGTETINAGAVVLAAGGFGGNPEMRTRYLGANWELARVRGTPYNTGDGIRMALDVGALPWGHWSGCHSVQWDLNAPWHGDRKVGDNFQKHSYPLGLMVNVKGERFVDEGADFRNYTYVKFGRTVIGQPRRTA
;
A
#
# COMPACT_ATOMS: atom_id res chain seq x y z
N ILE A 1 -15.23 5.71 9.35
CA ILE A 1 -14.26 6.84 9.40
C ILE A 1 -14.89 8.02 10.15
N ASP A 2 -16.05 8.55 9.73
CA ASP A 2 -16.68 9.71 10.38
C ASP A 2 -16.98 9.47 11.87
N MET A 3 -17.45 8.28 12.23
CA MET A 3 -17.65 7.89 13.64
C MET A 3 -16.33 7.85 14.43
N GLU A 4 -15.23 7.47 13.82
CA GLU A 4 -13.91 7.42 14.46
C GLU A 4 -13.40 8.83 14.74
N TYR A 5 -13.54 9.76 13.78
CA TYR A 5 -13.23 11.17 14.02
C TYR A 5 -14.09 11.80 15.13
N ALA A 6 -15.40 11.52 15.12
CA ALA A 6 -16.29 11.99 16.19
C ALA A 6 -15.89 11.43 17.57
N SER A 7 -15.47 10.17 17.64
CA SER A 7 -14.99 9.52 18.85
C SER A 7 -13.68 10.13 19.34
N ALA A 8 -12.74 10.39 18.42
CA ALA A 8 -11.46 11.05 18.73
C ALA A 8 -11.69 12.47 19.30
N ALA A 9 -12.55 13.25 18.65
CA ALA A 9 -12.92 14.59 19.14
C ALA A 9 -13.56 14.55 20.53
N LYS A 10 -14.48 13.60 20.76
CA LYS A 10 -15.12 13.40 22.08
C LYS A 10 -14.11 13.00 23.16
N ALA A 11 -13.08 12.26 22.80
CA ALA A 11 -11.99 11.86 23.69
C ALA A 11 -10.93 12.95 23.91
N GLY A 12 -11.07 14.13 23.27
CA GLY A 12 -10.10 15.21 23.37
C GLY A 12 -8.78 14.94 22.65
N ILE A 13 -8.79 14.04 21.66
CA ILE A 13 -7.60 13.72 20.86
C ILE A 13 -7.34 14.83 19.84
N ASP A 14 -6.12 15.38 19.82
CA ASP A 14 -5.67 16.34 18.81
C ASP A 14 -5.42 15.62 17.49
N VAL A 15 -6.31 15.80 16.52
CA VAL A 15 -6.19 15.23 15.17
C VAL A 15 -5.68 16.31 14.23
N ARG A 16 -4.48 16.10 13.66
CA ARG A 16 -3.82 17.03 12.76
C ARG A 16 -3.83 16.54 11.33
N PHE A 17 -4.39 17.32 10.43
CA PHE A 17 -4.35 17.10 8.99
C PHE A 17 -3.14 17.80 8.38
N GLU A 18 -2.77 17.39 7.16
CA GLU A 18 -1.62 17.95 6.41
C GLU A 18 -0.30 17.93 7.21
N ALA A 19 -0.22 17.04 8.20
CA ALA A 19 0.89 16.86 9.12
C ALA A 19 1.62 15.55 8.82
N LYS A 20 2.64 15.59 7.98
CA LYS A 20 3.40 14.41 7.56
C LYS A 20 4.52 14.10 8.56
N ALA A 21 4.41 12.96 9.27
CA ALA A 21 5.53 12.44 10.05
C ALA A 21 6.68 12.04 9.12
N THR A 22 7.89 12.50 9.39
CA THR A 22 9.07 12.33 8.52
C THR A 22 10.20 11.57 9.17
N ARG A 23 10.33 11.62 10.50
CA ARG A 23 11.39 10.95 11.25
C ARG A 23 10.97 10.72 12.69
N LEU A 24 11.35 9.57 13.27
CA LEU A 24 11.34 9.34 14.71
C LEU A 24 12.55 10.01 15.35
N LEU A 25 12.37 10.59 16.51
CA LEU A 25 13.44 11.17 17.32
C LEU A 25 13.81 10.20 18.44
N THR A 26 15.11 10.06 18.72
CA THR A 26 15.63 9.18 19.76
C THR A 26 16.57 9.91 20.69
N ASP A 27 16.64 9.45 21.92
CA ASP A 27 17.67 9.86 22.87
C ASP A 27 19.01 9.11 22.62
N ASP A 28 20.05 9.44 23.40
CA ASP A 28 21.38 8.82 23.29
C ASP A 28 21.37 7.30 23.59
N ARG A 29 20.30 6.78 24.15
CA ARG A 29 20.09 5.35 24.43
C ARG A 29 19.26 4.66 23.35
N GLY A 30 18.90 5.38 22.29
CA GLY A 30 18.08 4.86 21.19
C GLY A 30 16.58 4.75 21.51
N ARG A 31 16.11 5.29 22.64
CA ARG A 31 14.69 5.29 22.97
C ARG A 31 13.96 6.39 22.21
N VAL A 32 12.83 6.06 21.60
CA VAL A 32 11.99 7.04 20.89
C VAL A 32 11.44 8.08 21.88
N THR A 33 11.63 9.36 21.57
CA THR A 33 11.23 10.51 22.38
C THR A 33 10.24 11.42 21.69
N GLY A 34 9.91 11.14 20.42
CA GLY A 34 8.99 11.95 19.63
C GLY A 34 9.15 11.74 18.14
N LEU A 35 8.68 12.70 17.37
CA LEU A 35 8.77 12.66 15.92
C LEU A 35 8.91 14.07 15.33
N LEU A 36 9.48 14.11 14.13
CA LEU A 36 9.54 15.30 13.30
C LEU A 36 8.37 15.28 12.31
N VAL A 37 7.64 16.36 12.25
CA VAL A 37 6.45 16.52 11.40
C VAL A 37 6.63 17.70 10.46
N ARG A 38 6.30 17.48 9.19
CA ARG A 38 6.24 18.55 8.19
C ARG A 38 4.78 18.94 7.96
N THR A 39 4.53 20.25 8.09
CA THR A 39 3.25 20.89 7.83
C THR A 39 3.39 21.92 6.72
N PRO A 40 2.32 22.54 6.22
CA PRO A 40 2.40 23.66 5.27
C PRO A 40 3.20 24.86 5.80
N GLU A 41 3.20 25.08 7.14
CA GLU A 41 3.91 26.18 7.80
C GLU A 41 5.38 25.89 8.03
N GLY A 42 5.80 24.63 7.91
CA GLY A 42 7.20 24.24 8.11
C GLY A 42 7.38 22.88 8.78
N THR A 43 8.48 22.74 9.50
CA THR A 43 8.82 21.53 10.23
C THR A 43 8.75 21.77 11.73
N GLU A 44 8.06 20.91 12.44
CA GLU A 44 7.92 20.97 13.90
C GLU A 44 8.34 19.66 14.57
N THR A 45 8.70 19.74 15.84
CA THR A 45 8.99 18.58 16.70
C THR A 45 7.80 18.33 17.62
N ILE A 46 7.32 17.08 17.64
CA ILE A 46 6.33 16.63 18.61
C ILE A 46 7.04 15.68 19.58
N ASN A 47 7.16 16.08 20.84
CA ASN A 47 7.68 15.22 21.90
C ASN A 47 6.59 14.27 22.40
N ALA A 48 6.94 13.01 22.58
CA ALA A 48 6.01 11.98 23.02
C ALA A 48 6.71 10.88 23.81
N GLY A 49 6.07 10.36 24.83
CA GLY A 49 6.56 9.23 25.62
C GLY A 49 6.50 7.91 24.86
N ALA A 50 5.66 7.81 23.83
CA ALA A 50 5.55 6.67 22.92
C ALA A 50 5.00 7.14 21.58
N VAL A 51 5.35 6.44 20.51
CA VAL A 51 4.83 6.68 19.15
C VAL A 51 4.29 5.38 18.58
N VAL A 52 3.05 5.40 18.08
CA VAL A 52 2.43 4.28 17.37
C VAL A 52 2.48 4.58 15.88
N LEU A 53 3.14 3.70 15.11
CA LEU A 53 3.19 3.77 13.66
C LEU A 53 2.01 2.99 13.06
N ALA A 54 0.99 3.69 12.60
CA ALA A 54 -0.19 3.12 11.94
C ALA A 54 -0.33 3.64 10.49
N ALA A 55 0.80 3.92 9.84
CA ALA A 55 0.89 4.60 8.55
C ALA A 55 0.73 3.66 7.33
N GLY A 56 0.28 2.42 7.53
CA GLY A 56 0.10 1.44 6.46
C GLY A 56 1.41 0.92 5.86
N GLY A 57 1.34 0.37 4.65
CA GLY A 57 2.46 -0.21 3.92
C GLY A 57 3.03 0.72 2.85
N PHE A 58 3.57 0.12 1.78
CA PHE A 58 4.26 0.85 0.70
C PHE A 58 3.61 0.70 -0.68
N GLY A 59 2.31 0.34 -0.74
CA GLY A 59 1.61 0.12 -2.01
C GLY A 59 1.66 1.31 -2.97
N GLY A 60 1.71 2.55 -2.46
CA GLY A 60 1.85 3.78 -3.25
C GLY A 60 3.30 4.16 -3.63
N ASN A 61 4.30 3.39 -3.18
CA ASN A 61 5.72 3.70 -3.43
C ASN A 61 6.30 2.77 -4.51
N PRO A 62 6.49 3.23 -5.76
CA PRO A 62 7.00 2.38 -6.84
C PRO A 62 8.43 1.88 -6.58
N GLU A 63 9.29 2.66 -5.94
CA GLU A 63 10.66 2.25 -5.61
C GLU A 63 10.64 1.07 -4.60
N MET A 64 9.88 1.16 -3.53
CA MET A 64 9.76 0.07 -2.56
C MET A 64 9.08 -1.17 -3.17
N ARG A 65 8.11 -0.99 -4.05
CA ARG A 65 7.51 -2.12 -4.78
C ARG A 65 8.54 -2.85 -5.64
N THR A 66 9.36 -2.13 -6.40
CA THR A 66 10.43 -2.75 -7.19
C THR A 66 11.45 -3.45 -6.30
N ARG A 67 11.88 -2.78 -5.24
CA ARG A 67 12.89 -3.30 -4.30
C ARG A 67 12.45 -4.60 -3.63
N TYR A 68 11.22 -4.67 -3.15
CA TYR A 68 10.75 -5.79 -2.33
C TYR A 68 9.91 -6.82 -3.10
N LEU A 69 9.13 -6.41 -4.07
CA LEU A 69 8.24 -7.31 -4.83
C LEU A 69 8.87 -7.78 -6.14
N GLY A 70 9.88 -7.07 -6.65
CA GLY A 70 10.60 -7.41 -7.87
C GLY A 70 10.29 -6.49 -9.05
N ALA A 71 10.91 -6.81 -10.18
CA ALA A 71 10.78 -6.02 -11.41
C ALA A 71 9.33 -5.95 -11.92
N ASN A 72 8.97 -4.84 -12.54
CA ASN A 72 7.66 -4.48 -13.07
C ASN A 72 6.59 -4.12 -12.02
N TRP A 73 6.84 -4.30 -10.74
CA TRP A 73 5.87 -3.92 -9.72
C TRP A 73 5.71 -2.40 -9.58
N GLU A 74 6.70 -1.62 -10.01
CA GLU A 74 6.58 -0.15 -10.14
C GLU A 74 5.48 0.27 -11.10
N LEU A 75 5.14 -0.61 -12.06
CA LEU A 75 4.16 -0.37 -13.10
C LEU A 75 2.73 -0.83 -12.71
N ALA A 76 2.59 -1.49 -11.58
CA ALA A 76 1.29 -1.89 -11.07
C ALA A 76 0.48 -0.67 -10.60
N ARG A 77 -0.80 -0.63 -10.93
CA ARG A 77 -1.73 0.38 -10.42
C ARG A 77 -2.01 0.13 -8.94
N VAL A 78 -2.33 1.18 -8.23
CA VAL A 78 -2.59 1.14 -6.79
C VAL A 78 -4.08 1.27 -6.54
N ARG A 79 -4.71 0.22 -6.04
CA ARG A 79 -6.13 0.22 -5.66
C ARG A 79 -6.45 1.24 -4.57
N GLY A 80 -5.50 1.53 -3.69
CA GLY A 80 -5.65 2.46 -2.57
C GLY A 80 -5.15 3.87 -2.87
N THR A 81 -4.78 4.54 -1.81
CA THR A 81 -4.30 5.93 -1.84
C THR A 81 -2.86 6.03 -2.37
N PRO A 82 -2.48 7.13 -3.05
CA PRO A 82 -1.09 7.42 -3.40
C PRO A 82 -0.20 7.71 -2.18
N TYR A 83 -0.78 7.96 -1.01
CA TYR A 83 -0.06 8.35 0.21
C TYR A 83 0.46 7.17 1.04
N ASN A 84 0.13 5.93 0.67
CA ASN A 84 0.64 4.72 1.34
C ASN A 84 2.06 4.41 0.84
N THR A 85 3.03 5.21 1.25
CA THR A 85 4.38 5.29 0.67
C THR A 85 5.47 4.62 1.51
N GLY A 86 5.09 3.92 2.59
CA GLY A 86 6.04 3.19 3.44
C GLY A 86 6.81 4.08 4.42
N ASP A 87 6.36 5.31 4.67
CA ASP A 87 7.08 6.24 5.55
C ASP A 87 7.20 5.71 6.98
N GLY A 88 6.15 5.07 7.52
CA GLY A 88 6.20 4.45 8.85
C GLY A 88 7.21 3.31 8.93
N ILE A 89 7.26 2.46 7.90
CA ILE A 89 8.23 1.37 7.80
C ILE A 89 9.65 1.94 7.76
N ARG A 90 9.91 2.93 6.90
CA ARG A 90 11.22 3.58 6.79
C ARG A 90 11.65 4.19 8.11
N MET A 91 10.78 4.96 8.78
CA MET A 91 11.09 5.57 10.07
C MET A 91 11.44 4.52 11.14
N ALA A 92 10.78 3.37 11.14
CA ALA A 92 11.09 2.29 12.07
C ALA A 92 12.48 1.68 11.78
N LEU A 93 12.78 1.41 10.50
CA LEU A 93 14.08 0.89 10.08
C LEU A 93 15.21 1.87 10.38
N ASP A 94 14.99 3.16 10.18
CA ASP A 94 15.99 4.22 10.43
C ASP A 94 16.42 4.29 11.91
N VAL A 95 15.56 3.87 12.84
CA VAL A 95 15.88 3.78 14.27
C VAL A 95 16.29 2.37 14.72
N GLY A 96 16.56 1.45 13.79
CA GLY A 96 17.10 0.13 14.08
C GLY A 96 16.06 -0.98 14.32
N ALA A 97 14.80 -0.77 13.96
CA ALA A 97 13.82 -1.84 14.03
C ALA A 97 14.15 -2.98 13.06
N LEU A 98 13.98 -4.22 13.51
CA LEU A 98 14.21 -5.41 12.69
C LEU A 98 13.08 -5.59 11.68
N PRO A 99 13.36 -5.67 10.35
CA PRO A 99 12.35 -6.03 9.36
C PRO A 99 12.01 -7.51 9.52
N TRP A 100 10.74 -7.79 9.78
CA TRP A 100 10.24 -9.15 9.96
C TRP A 100 9.09 -9.43 8.99
N GLY A 101 8.95 -10.69 8.58
CA GLY A 101 7.85 -11.18 7.76
C GLY A 101 8.22 -11.34 6.28
N HIS A 102 7.18 -11.56 5.46
CA HIS A 102 7.33 -11.85 4.03
C HIS A 102 7.24 -10.57 3.19
N TRP A 103 8.38 -9.96 2.93
CA TRP A 103 8.47 -8.67 2.23
C TRP A 103 8.21 -8.74 0.72
N SER A 104 8.37 -9.91 0.10
CA SER A 104 8.13 -10.09 -1.33
C SER A 104 6.70 -10.50 -1.68
N GLY A 105 5.82 -10.61 -0.69
CA GLY A 105 4.41 -10.89 -0.88
C GLY A 105 3.56 -9.63 -0.86
N CYS A 106 2.52 -9.61 -1.67
CA CYS A 106 1.51 -8.55 -1.64
C CYS A 106 0.15 -9.10 -2.07
N HIS A 107 -0.90 -8.39 -1.69
CA HIS A 107 -2.22 -8.60 -2.24
C HIS A 107 -2.28 -7.95 -3.63
N SER A 108 -2.71 -8.71 -4.63
CA SER A 108 -2.86 -8.26 -6.01
C SER A 108 -4.16 -8.79 -6.61
N VAL A 109 -4.66 -8.10 -7.62
CA VAL A 109 -5.89 -8.47 -8.32
C VAL A 109 -5.81 -7.95 -9.75
N GLN A 110 -6.50 -8.64 -10.67
CA GLN A 110 -6.69 -8.14 -12.02
C GLN A 110 -7.49 -6.84 -11.97
N TRP A 111 -7.02 -5.82 -12.66
CA TRP A 111 -7.55 -4.47 -12.63
C TRP A 111 -7.88 -3.99 -14.02
N ASP A 112 -8.93 -3.22 -14.20
CA ASP A 112 -9.29 -2.67 -15.50
C ASP A 112 -8.15 -1.83 -16.08
N LEU A 113 -7.82 -2.05 -17.36
CA LEU A 113 -6.75 -1.31 -18.03
C LEU A 113 -7.00 0.21 -18.09
N ASN A 114 -8.25 0.62 -18.09
CA ASN A 114 -8.65 2.03 -18.14
C ASN A 114 -8.88 2.65 -16.76
N ALA A 115 -8.68 1.87 -15.67
CA ALA A 115 -8.78 2.39 -14.32
C ALA A 115 -7.74 3.47 -14.06
N PRO A 116 -7.99 4.43 -13.15
CA PRO A 116 -6.98 5.39 -12.74
C PRO A 116 -5.77 4.72 -12.06
N TRP A 117 -4.64 5.42 -12.01
CA TRP A 117 -3.41 4.91 -11.37
C TRP A 117 -3.56 4.63 -9.88
N HIS A 118 -4.44 5.34 -9.21
CA HIS A 118 -4.77 5.18 -7.79
C HIS A 118 -6.27 4.99 -7.63
N GLY A 119 -6.68 4.42 -6.50
CA GLY A 119 -8.08 4.21 -6.20
C GLY A 119 -8.89 5.51 -6.22
N ASP A 120 -10.07 5.44 -6.77
CA ASP A 120 -11.03 6.54 -6.79
C ASP A 120 -12.12 6.27 -5.73
N ARG A 121 -12.22 7.14 -4.73
CA ARG A 121 -13.20 7.02 -3.65
C ARG A 121 -14.65 7.09 -4.14
N LYS A 122 -14.92 7.74 -5.27
CA LYS A 122 -16.27 7.85 -5.86
C LYS A 122 -16.70 6.55 -6.52
N VAL A 123 -15.74 5.82 -7.10
CA VAL A 123 -16.00 4.58 -7.84
C VAL A 123 -15.78 3.35 -6.94
N GLY A 124 -14.93 3.50 -5.93
CA GLY A 124 -14.58 2.40 -5.02
C GLY A 124 -13.84 1.27 -5.74
N ASP A 125 -14.26 0.04 -5.52
CA ASP A 125 -13.61 -1.18 -5.99
C ASP A 125 -14.13 -1.71 -7.34
N ASN A 126 -14.90 -0.93 -8.09
CA ASN A 126 -15.58 -1.38 -9.31
C ASN A 126 -14.65 -1.71 -10.49
N PHE A 127 -13.36 -1.47 -10.37
CA PHE A 127 -12.37 -1.79 -11.41
C PHE A 127 -11.83 -3.22 -11.36
N GLN A 128 -12.15 -4.00 -10.33
CA GLN A 128 -11.65 -5.37 -10.17
C GLN A 128 -12.28 -6.32 -11.18
N LYS A 129 -11.47 -7.25 -11.71
CA LYS A 129 -11.90 -8.30 -12.63
C LYS A 129 -11.95 -9.65 -11.89
N HIS A 130 -12.98 -9.86 -11.08
CA HIS A 130 -13.19 -11.08 -10.30
C HIS A 130 -14.00 -12.16 -11.01
N SER A 131 -14.52 -11.89 -12.20
CA SER A 131 -15.34 -12.82 -12.98
C SER A 131 -14.52 -13.75 -13.90
N TYR A 132 -13.19 -13.73 -13.82
CA TYR A 132 -12.33 -14.60 -14.64
C TYR A 132 -12.69 -16.10 -14.57
N PRO A 133 -13.22 -16.68 -13.47
CA PRO A 133 -13.59 -18.10 -13.47
C PRO A 133 -14.74 -18.45 -14.42
N LEU A 134 -15.43 -17.44 -14.95
CA LEU A 134 -16.53 -17.60 -15.91
C LEU A 134 -16.09 -17.40 -17.38
N GLY A 135 -14.79 -17.28 -17.61
CA GLY A 135 -14.24 -17.00 -18.94
C GLY A 135 -12.85 -17.60 -19.14
N LEU A 136 -12.12 -17.05 -20.10
CA LEU A 136 -10.72 -17.39 -20.37
C LEU A 136 -9.88 -16.13 -20.21
N MET A 137 -8.72 -16.27 -19.55
CA MET A 137 -7.71 -15.24 -19.47
C MET A 137 -6.67 -15.42 -20.57
N VAL A 138 -6.66 -14.51 -21.51
CA VAL A 138 -5.70 -14.51 -22.63
C VAL A 138 -4.87 -13.22 -22.62
N ASN A 139 -3.59 -13.34 -22.93
CA ASN A 139 -2.71 -12.18 -23.06
C ASN A 139 -2.90 -11.50 -24.43
N VAL A 140 -2.19 -10.39 -24.66
CA VAL A 140 -2.28 -9.61 -25.91
C VAL A 140 -1.80 -10.38 -27.18
N LYS A 141 -1.25 -11.56 -27.01
CA LYS A 141 -0.91 -12.47 -28.14
C LYS A 141 -1.99 -13.52 -28.39
N GLY A 142 -3.07 -13.53 -27.58
CA GLY A 142 -4.11 -14.55 -27.64
C GLY A 142 -3.74 -15.87 -26.94
N GLU A 143 -2.68 -15.89 -26.14
CA GLU A 143 -2.23 -17.08 -25.42
C GLU A 143 -2.91 -17.15 -24.04
N ARG A 144 -3.53 -18.29 -23.72
CA ARG A 144 -4.00 -18.60 -22.36
C ARG A 144 -2.81 -18.87 -21.46
N PHE A 145 -2.75 -18.29 -20.29
CA PHE A 145 -1.57 -18.36 -19.41
C PHE A 145 -1.86 -18.80 -17.97
N VAL A 146 -3.11 -19.04 -17.64
CA VAL A 146 -3.55 -19.58 -16.34
C VAL A 146 -4.62 -20.66 -16.56
N ASP A 147 -4.90 -21.43 -15.53
CA ASP A 147 -6.08 -22.28 -15.42
C ASP A 147 -7.09 -21.58 -14.50
N GLU A 148 -8.11 -21.00 -15.07
CA GLU A 148 -9.13 -20.21 -14.35
C GLU A 148 -9.95 -21.07 -13.39
N GLY A 149 -10.03 -22.40 -13.65
CA GLY A 149 -10.72 -23.38 -12.85
C GLY A 149 -9.85 -24.12 -11.82
N ALA A 150 -8.59 -23.74 -11.68
CA ALA A 150 -7.63 -24.44 -10.80
C ALA A 150 -8.08 -24.55 -9.34
N ASP A 151 -8.82 -23.56 -8.83
CA ASP A 151 -9.37 -23.55 -7.47
C ASP A 151 -10.43 -22.46 -7.33
N PHE A 152 -11.05 -22.36 -6.14
CA PHE A 152 -11.96 -21.25 -5.85
C PHE A 152 -11.30 -19.89 -6.09
N ARG A 153 -12.08 -18.94 -6.59
CA ARG A 153 -11.63 -17.56 -6.86
C ARG A 153 -10.84 -16.97 -5.69
N ASN A 154 -11.26 -17.18 -4.46
CA ASN A 154 -10.60 -16.59 -3.28
C ASN A 154 -9.17 -17.11 -3.05
N TYR A 155 -8.82 -18.28 -3.62
CA TYR A 155 -7.46 -18.83 -3.56
C TYR A 155 -6.60 -18.48 -4.78
N THR A 156 -7.21 -18.02 -5.87
CA THR A 156 -6.51 -17.84 -7.15
C THR A 156 -6.35 -16.39 -7.57
N TYR A 157 -7.24 -15.47 -7.18
CA TYR A 157 -7.23 -14.10 -7.70
C TYR A 157 -5.93 -13.32 -7.43
N VAL A 158 -5.32 -13.48 -6.26
CA VAL A 158 -4.02 -12.87 -5.94
C VAL A 158 -2.91 -13.46 -6.79
N LYS A 159 -2.88 -14.79 -6.94
CA LYS A 159 -1.93 -15.52 -7.78
C LYS A 159 -2.02 -15.05 -9.23
N PHE A 160 -3.23 -14.97 -9.77
CA PHE A 160 -3.44 -14.57 -11.17
C PHE A 160 -3.18 -13.08 -11.38
N GLY A 161 -3.52 -12.22 -10.41
CA GLY A 161 -3.12 -10.80 -10.46
C GLY A 161 -1.61 -10.62 -10.59
N ARG A 162 -0.81 -11.42 -9.87
CA ARG A 162 0.66 -11.44 -10.03
C ARG A 162 1.09 -11.97 -11.40
N THR A 163 0.40 -12.98 -11.92
CA THR A 163 0.74 -13.57 -13.23
C THR A 163 0.54 -12.59 -14.37
N VAL A 164 -0.47 -11.70 -14.29
CA VAL A 164 -0.72 -10.65 -15.29
C VAL A 164 0.46 -9.70 -15.44
N ILE A 165 1.16 -9.34 -14.35
CA ILE A 165 2.35 -8.47 -14.43
C ILE A 165 3.46 -9.10 -15.29
N GLY A 166 3.56 -10.42 -15.32
CA GLY A 166 4.52 -11.15 -16.17
C GLY A 166 4.11 -11.28 -17.63
N GLN A 167 2.87 -10.94 -18.01
CA GLN A 167 2.41 -11.06 -19.39
C GLN A 167 2.93 -9.92 -20.27
N PRO A 168 3.01 -10.13 -21.61
CA PRO A 168 3.34 -9.07 -22.55
C PRO A 168 2.44 -7.86 -22.33
N ARG A 169 3.01 -6.65 -22.29
CA ARG A 169 2.34 -5.40 -21.94
C ARG A 169 1.66 -5.39 -20.54
N ARG A 170 1.91 -6.41 -19.72
CA ARG A 170 1.29 -6.58 -18.39
C ARG A 170 -0.24 -6.52 -18.44
N THR A 171 -0.80 -7.15 -19.46
CA THR A 171 -2.23 -7.11 -19.80
C THR A 171 -2.73 -8.51 -20.18
N ALA A 172 -3.98 -8.76 -19.81
CA ALA A 172 -4.73 -9.95 -20.19
C ALA A 172 -6.19 -9.56 -20.52
#